data_61b0e1d897138d584ff592797b83cd53
#
_entry.id   61b0e1d897138d584ff592797b83cd53
#
_cell.length_a   1.000
_cell.length_b   1.000
_cell.length_c   1.000
_cell.angle_alpha   90.00
_cell.angle_beta   90.00
_cell.angle_gamma   90.00
#
_symmetry.space_group_name_H-M   'P 1'
#
loop_
_entity.id
_entity.type
_entity.pdbx_description
1 polymer ?
#
loop_
_entity_poly.entity_id
_entity_poly.type
_entity_poly.pdbx_seq_one_letter_code
_entity_poly.pdbx_strand_id
1 'polypeptide(L)'
;MSLYGKYRPETFSEVIGQDLVTSALSNAIDNSRIAQAYLFSGPRGCGKTSCARILARCLNCAEGPTSHPCGKCESCLELGRGGSGSLDVMEIDAASHNSVDDARSLREQVQFSPVRDRYKVIILDEAHMISTQGFNALLKVVEEPPKDTVFIFATTAPEKVIPTIRSRTVHYSFRLVGPDIMKPYLAEICRKEGVEADEEILDMVARQGGGSVRDSLSVLEELIDGREGDRLDPKRCREILGLIPSDLVDGYIEAILSGRGAEAYGLGGKIATFEPSALIEAVLEAVRKRLVSAFAKGEDTSKLLFISESVKDYASLFKLPISENLACDLLTSKLLSPLPAPSAPPSLQPAQGSQTEAALPKGGGVSPAPATPAPAPASDQSELREKWKKALSSLPEEVRKQVSEDKVPQVDFTQSAGAVTILLTFATPLDQHAFALLFNRTIPEKVKEAVQKEFGAFAQIRPAATAANGEKVTKIREMTMAELAELSGQLLEEKPLSAEEIAEELGGKVAKE
;
A
#
# COMPACT_ATOMS: atom_id res chain seq x y z
N MET A 1 -2.07 12.51 -30.98
CA MET A 1 -1.20 11.56 -30.25
C MET A 1 -1.06 12.14 -28.86
N SER A 2 -1.31 11.34 -27.82
CA SER A 2 -1.20 11.83 -26.43
C SER A 2 0.21 12.30 -26.09
N LEU A 3 0.34 13.27 -25.16
CA LEU A 3 1.65 13.79 -24.73
C LEU A 3 2.54 12.68 -24.21
N TYR A 4 1.99 11.74 -23.42
CA TYR A 4 2.79 10.62 -22.91
C TYR A 4 3.29 9.69 -24.06
N GLY A 5 2.56 9.60 -25.16
CA GLY A 5 2.98 8.88 -26.36
C GLY A 5 4.04 9.65 -27.15
N LYS A 6 3.82 10.96 -27.34
CA LYS A 6 4.72 11.87 -28.07
C LYS A 6 6.08 12.03 -27.37
N TYR A 7 6.12 12.03 -26.02
CA TYR A 7 7.32 12.21 -25.21
C TYR A 7 7.80 10.93 -24.55
N ARG A 8 7.35 9.76 -25.02
CA ARG A 8 7.86 8.49 -24.53
C ARG A 8 9.36 8.39 -24.78
N PRO A 9 10.21 8.09 -23.75
CA PRO A 9 11.65 8.03 -23.94
C PRO A 9 12.04 6.93 -24.93
N GLU A 10 13.02 7.22 -25.78
CA GLU A 10 13.56 6.34 -26.82
C GLU A 10 14.99 5.88 -26.51
N THR A 11 15.65 6.53 -25.55
CA THR A 11 17.00 6.21 -25.06
C THR A 11 17.01 6.21 -23.53
N PHE A 12 17.98 5.54 -22.93
CA PHE A 12 18.14 5.54 -21.46
C PHE A 12 18.39 6.92 -20.89
N SER A 13 19.03 7.82 -21.63
CA SER A 13 19.29 9.20 -21.22
C SER A 13 18.04 10.09 -21.16
N GLU A 14 16.96 9.70 -21.84
CA GLU A 14 15.67 10.39 -21.80
C GLU A 14 14.79 9.92 -20.64
N VAL A 15 15.15 8.84 -19.94
CA VAL A 15 14.39 8.31 -18.81
C VAL A 15 14.73 9.08 -17.56
N ILE A 16 13.81 9.88 -17.06
CA ILE A 16 14.02 10.71 -15.87
C ILE A 16 13.84 9.92 -14.56
N GLY A 17 14.67 10.26 -13.55
CA GLY A 17 14.52 9.77 -12.17
C GLY A 17 14.80 8.28 -11.96
N GLN A 18 15.42 7.60 -12.95
CA GLN A 18 15.76 6.17 -12.88
C GLN A 18 17.26 5.91 -13.12
N ASP A 19 18.14 6.85 -12.74
CA ASP A 19 19.56 6.84 -13.08
C ASP A 19 20.28 5.55 -12.70
N LEU A 20 19.95 4.95 -11.56
CA LEU A 20 20.54 3.68 -11.13
C LEU A 20 20.19 2.54 -12.07
N VAL A 21 18.93 2.47 -12.50
CA VAL A 21 18.43 1.41 -13.40
C VAL A 21 19.01 1.59 -14.79
N THR A 22 18.95 2.82 -15.34
CA THR A 22 19.44 3.11 -16.69
C THR A 22 20.95 2.93 -16.81
N SER A 23 21.71 3.37 -15.80
CA SER A 23 23.18 3.17 -15.75
C SER A 23 23.54 1.68 -15.64
N ALA A 24 22.82 0.91 -14.82
CA ALA A 24 23.08 -0.52 -14.67
C ALA A 24 22.78 -1.30 -15.96
N LEU A 25 21.65 -0.98 -16.64
CA LEU A 25 21.30 -1.57 -17.93
C LEU A 25 22.31 -1.20 -19.02
N SER A 26 22.71 0.07 -19.11
CA SER A 26 23.74 0.53 -20.05
C SER A 26 25.06 -0.21 -19.84
N ASN A 27 25.53 -0.28 -18.59
CA ASN A 27 26.75 -1.01 -18.24
C ASN A 27 26.67 -2.50 -18.58
N ALA A 28 25.51 -3.13 -18.39
CA ALA A 28 25.32 -4.54 -18.72
C ALA A 28 25.43 -4.78 -20.24
N ILE A 29 24.84 -3.89 -21.04
CA ILE A 29 24.89 -3.96 -22.50
C ILE A 29 26.33 -3.74 -23.00
N ASP A 30 26.98 -2.65 -22.58
CA ASP A 30 28.30 -2.25 -23.07
C ASP A 30 29.40 -3.24 -22.66
N ASN A 31 29.20 -3.96 -21.56
CA ASN A 31 30.10 -5.04 -21.14
C ASN A 31 29.67 -6.43 -21.62
N SER A 32 28.69 -6.53 -22.52
CA SER A 32 28.16 -7.81 -23.05
C SER A 32 27.68 -8.78 -21.95
N ARG A 33 27.15 -8.24 -20.83
CA ARG A 33 26.59 -9.01 -19.69
C ARG A 33 25.07 -8.99 -19.73
N ILE A 34 24.51 -9.33 -20.88
CA ILE A 34 23.07 -9.34 -21.10
C ILE A 34 22.48 -10.57 -20.39
N ALA A 35 21.55 -10.35 -19.47
CA ALA A 35 20.82 -11.44 -18.83
C ALA A 35 19.70 -11.94 -19.75
N GLN A 36 19.36 -13.21 -19.62
CA GLN A 36 18.29 -13.83 -20.40
C GLN A 36 16.89 -13.51 -19.87
N ALA A 37 16.79 -13.08 -18.60
CA ALA A 37 15.51 -12.69 -18.02
C ALA A 37 15.69 -11.50 -17.05
N TYR A 38 14.79 -10.53 -17.17
CA TYR A 38 14.73 -9.32 -16.37
C TYR A 38 13.37 -9.20 -15.69
N LEU A 39 13.34 -8.66 -14.46
CA LEU A 39 12.12 -8.27 -13.76
C LEU A 39 12.18 -6.76 -13.46
N PHE A 40 11.31 -5.99 -14.09
CA PHE A 40 11.16 -4.56 -13.86
C PHE A 40 9.94 -4.35 -12.95
N SER A 41 10.18 -3.97 -11.71
CA SER A 41 9.12 -3.72 -10.73
C SER A 41 9.01 -2.25 -10.35
N GLY A 42 7.84 -1.82 -9.91
CA GLY A 42 7.61 -0.48 -9.40
C GLY A 42 6.25 0.09 -9.76
N PRO A 43 5.90 1.28 -9.25
CA PRO A 43 4.60 1.90 -9.47
C PRO A 43 4.25 2.10 -10.95
N ARG A 44 2.95 2.33 -11.21
CA ARG A 44 2.49 2.63 -12.57
C ARG A 44 3.09 3.95 -13.07
N GLY A 45 3.39 4.02 -14.37
CA GLY A 45 3.85 5.26 -15.02
C GLY A 45 5.27 5.71 -14.72
N CYS A 46 6.09 4.91 -14.02
CA CYS A 46 7.49 5.21 -13.69
C CYS A 46 8.52 4.82 -14.77
N GLY A 47 8.07 4.31 -15.94
CA GLY A 47 8.94 4.02 -17.09
C GLY A 47 9.33 2.57 -17.32
N LYS A 48 8.77 1.57 -16.61
CA LYS A 48 9.09 0.14 -16.77
C LYS A 48 9.03 -0.36 -18.21
N THR A 49 7.86 -0.23 -18.83
CA THR A 49 7.62 -0.67 -20.22
C THR A 49 8.43 0.13 -21.23
N SER A 50 8.66 1.43 -20.97
CA SER A 50 9.55 2.26 -21.79
C SER A 50 10.99 1.75 -21.74
N CYS A 51 11.54 1.48 -20.54
CA CYS A 51 12.87 0.91 -20.41
C CYS A 51 12.98 -0.50 -21.04
N ALA A 52 11.92 -1.31 -20.97
CA ALA A 52 11.88 -2.61 -21.66
C ALA A 52 12.01 -2.45 -23.18
N ARG A 53 11.29 -1.51 -23.77
CA ARG A 53 11.40 -1.20 -25.21
C ARG A 53 12.77 -0.61 -25.58
N ILE A 54 13.33 0.27 -24.73
CA ILE A 54 14.68 0.82 -24.94
C ILE A 54 15.72 -0.30 -24.89
N LEU A 55 15.61 -1.22 -23.93
CA LEU A 55 16.49 -2.39 -23.85
C LEU A 55 16.40 -3.25 -25.11
N ALA A 56 15.19 -3.57 -25.59
CA ALA A 56 15.00 -4.30 -26.85
C ALA A 56 15.62 -3.56 -28.04
N ARG A 57 15.45 -2.24 -28.09
CA ARG A 57 16.04 -1.38 -29.13
C ARG A 57 17.58 -1.39 -29.09
N CYS A 58 18.18 -1.35 -27.89
CA CYS A 58 19.61 -1.42 -27.67
C CYS A 58 20.20 -2.77 -28.13
N LEU A 59 19.49 -3.88 -27.82
CA LEU A 59 19.90 -5.24 -28.19
C LEU A 59 19.85 -5.47 -29.69
N ASN A 60 18.82 -4.94 -30.36
CA ASN A 60 18.52 -5.18 -31.78
C ASN A 60 19.00 -4.09 -32.72
N CYS A 61 19.63 -3.02 -32.22
CA CYS A 61 20.21 -1.99 -33.05
C CYS A 61 21.25 -2.57 -34.03
N ALA A 62 21.21 -2.17 -35.31
CA ALA A 62 22.16 -2.62 -36.31
C ALA A 62 23.63 -2.34 -35.92
N GLU A 63 23.88 -1.24 -35.20
CA GLU A 63 25.21 -0.86 -34.68
C GLU A 63 25.54 -1.48 -33.30
N GLY A 64 24.66 -2.35 -32.73
CA GLY A 64 24.79 -2.86 -31.37
C GLY A 64 25.04 -4.38 -31.29
N PRO A 65 24.85 -4.98 -30.10
CA PRO A 65 24.24 -4.40 -28.89
C PRO A 65 25.00 -3.18 -28.35
N THR A 66 24.26 -2.14 -28.04
CA THR A 66 24.81 -0.85 -27.57
C THR A 66 23.83 -0.14 -26.66
N SER A 67 24.32 0.54 -25.61
CA SER A 67 23.50 1.40 -24.76
C SER A 67 22.96 2.67 -25.47
N HIS A 68 23.52 2.99 -26.65
CA HIS A 68 23.19 4.14 -27.47
C HIS A 68 22.68 3.71 -28.84
N PRO A 69 21.38 3.34 -28.96
CA PRO A 69 20.80 2.87 -30.23
C PRO A 69 20.86 3.97 -31.29
N CYS A 70 21.20 3.60 -32.53
CA CYS A 70 21.46 4.57 -33.60
C CYS A 70 20.25 5.41 -34.05
N GLY A 71 19.03 5.02 -33.70
CA GLY A 71 17.79 5.75 -34.03
C GLY A 71 17.37 5.71 -35.50
N LYS A 72 18.18 5.17 -36.40
CA LYS A 72 17.96 5.21 -37.87
C LYS A 72 17.81 3.86 -38.55
N CYS A 73 18.25 2.76 -37.93
CA CYS A 73 18.06 1.42 -38.50
C CYS A 73 16.60 0.96 -38.33
N GLU A 74 16.22 -0.06 -39.06
CA GLU A 74 14.85 -0.58 -39.12
C GLU A 74 14.33 -0.95 -37.72
N SER A 75 15.07 -1.74 -36.96
CA SER A 75 14.72 -2.09 -35.57
C SER A 75 14.57 -0.87 -34.64
N CYS A 76 15.43 0.15 -34.80
CA CYS A 76 15.31 1.38 -34.03
C CYS A 76 14.06 2.21 -34.40
N LEU A 77 13.67 2.23 -35.66
CA LEU A 77 12.48 2.95 -36.13
C LEU A 77 11.20 2.23 -35.73
N GLU A 78 11.15 0.91 -35.88
CA GLU A 78 10.01 0.08 -35.50
C GLU A 78 9.71 0.11 -34.00
N LEU A 79 10.76 0.12 -33.16
CA LEU A 79 10.65 0.19 -31.70
C LEU A 79 10.61 1.63 -31.15
N GLY A 80 10.72 2.62 -32.03
CA GLY A 80 10.64 4.04 -31.71
C GLY A 80 9.21 4.53 -31.45
N ARG A 81 9.08 5.85 -31.28
CA ARG A 81 7.78 6.53 -31.08
C ARG A 81 6.92 6.38 -32.33
N GLY A 82 5.73 5.79 -32.17
CA GLY A 82 4.82 5.57 -33.29
C GLY A 82 5.28 4.49 -34.29
N GLY A 83 6.32 3.74 -33.98
CA GLY A 83 6.77 2.61 -34.79
C GLY A 83 5.74 1.47 -34.80
N SER A 84 5.83 0.65 -35.87
CA SER A 84 4.89 -0.47 -36.12
C SER A 84 5.09 -1.67 -35.18
N GLY A 85 6.16 -1.68 -34.39
CA GLY A 85 6.64 -2.85 -33.65
C GLY A 85 7.54 -3.74 -34.52
N SER A 86 8.36 -4.58 -33.91
CA SER A 86 9.26 -5.53 -34.58
C SER A 86 8.70 -6.94 -34.49
N LEU A 87 8.94 -7.77 -35.50
CA LEU A 87 8.58 -9.19 -35.50
C LEU A 87 9.32 -9.98 -34.41
N ASP A 88 10.51 -9.52 -34.05
CA ASP A 88 11.36 -10.16 -33.06
C ASP A 88 11.21 -9.56 -31.65
N VAL A 89 10.35 -8.55 -31.48
CA VAL A 89 10.02 -7.97 -30.17
C VAL A 89 8.53 -8.08 -29.92
N MET A 90 8.18 -9.01 -29.06
CA MET A 90 6.78 -9.27 -28.69
C MET A 90 6.47 -8.55 -27.39
N GLU A 91 5.52 -7.63 -27.41
CA GLU A 91 5.00 -6.97 -26.22
C GLU A 91 3.59 -7.48 -25.95
N ILE A 92 3.41 -8.13 -24.80
CA ILE A 92 2.17 -8.80 -24.38
C ILE A 92 1.71 -8.16 -23.09
N ASP A 93 0.50 -7.61 -23.09
CA ASP A 93 -0.19 -7.17 -21.89
C ASP A 93 -0.83 -8.38 -21.22
N ALA A 94 -0.29 -8.77 -20.08
CA ALA A 94 -0.79 -9.90 -19.31
C ALA A 94 -2.20 -9.67 -18.71
N ALA A 95 -2.70 -8.43 -18.68
CA ALA A 95 -4.08 -8.18 -18.29
C ALA A 95 -5.07 -8.72 -19.33
N SER A 96 -4.70 -8.68 -20.61
CA SER A 96 -5.49 -9.17 -21.75
C SER A 96 -5.18 -10.63 -22.11
N HIS A 97 -3.97 -11.12 -21.79
CA HIS A 97 -3.44 -12.43 -22.15
C HIS A 97 -2.94 -13.17 -20.89
N ASN A 98 -3.85 -13.57 -20.02
CA ASN A 98 -3.53 -14.16 -18.72
C ASN A 98 -3.83 -15.66 -18.62
N SER A 99 -4.36 -16.28 -19.68
CA SER A 99 -4.77 -17.67 -19.68
C SER A 99 -3.58 -18.63 -19.78
N VAL A 100 -3.79 -19.88 -19.41
CA VAL A 100 -2.79 -20.94 -19.55
C VAL A 100 -2.49 -21.23 -21.02
N ASP A 101 -3.49 -21.06 -21.89
CA ASP A 101 -3.34 -21.31 -23.34
C ASP A 101 -2.55 -20.18 -24.00
N ASP A 102 -2.69 -18.92 -23.57
CA ASP A 102 -1.83 -17.82 -23.99
C ASP A 102 -0.36 -18.11 -23.64
N ALA A 103 -0.11 -18.57 -22.42
CA ALA A 103 1.23 -18.91 -21.96
C ALA A 103 1.83 -20.12 -22.73
N ARG A 104 1.01 -21.10 -23.11
CA ARG A 104 1.44 -22.22 -23.97
C ARG A 104 1.76 -21.77 -25.37
N SER A 105 0.90 -20.93 -25.96
CA SER A 105 1.13 -20.35 -27.29
C SER A 105 2.41 -19.51 -27.32
N LEU A 106 2.65 -18.71 -26.28
CA LEU A 106 3.88 -17.95 -26.12
C LEU A 106 5.09 -18.87 -26.02
N ARG A 107 5.02 -19.95 -25.23
CA ARG A 107 6.09 -20.94 -25.11
C ARG A 107 6.46 -21.56 -26.47
N GLU A 108 5.48 -21.85 -27.31
CA GLU A 108 5.72 -22.39 -28.66
C GLU A 108 6.37 -21.34 -29.58
N GLN A 109 5.89 -20.08 -29.54
CA GLN A 109 6.47 -19.00 -30.31
C GLN A 109 7.92 -18.68 -29.94
N VAL A 110 8.27 -18.81 -28.66
CA VAL A 110 9.63 -18.56 -28.15
C VAL A 110 10.64 -19.57 -28.70
N GLN A 111 10.22 -20.78 -29.08
CA GLN A 111 11.11 -21.82 -29.62
C GLN A 111 11.76 -21.43 -30.96
N PHE A 112 11.17 -20.49 -31.69
CA PHE A 112 11.70 -20.06 -32.99
C PHE A 112 12.79 -18.99 -32.78
N SER A 113 13.89 -19.11 -33.52
CA SER A 113 14.95 -18.11 -33.58
C SER A 113 14.42 -16.75 -34.07
N PRO A 114 15.10 -15.64 -33.76
CA PRO A 114 14.79 -14.35 -34.35
C PRO A 114 14.76 -14.43 -35.88
N VAL A 115 13.82 -13.70 -36.50
CA VAL A 115 13.64 -13.71 -37.97
C VAL A 115 14.65 -12.77 -38.65
N ARG A 116 14.84 -11.61 -38.06
CA ARG A 116 15.70 -10.54 -38.64
C ARG A 116 16.71 -10.02 -37.62
N ASP A 117 16.27 -9.77 -36.41
CA ASP A 117 17.04 -9.09 -35.39
C ASP A 117 18.02 -10.03 -34.68
N ARG A 118 18.92 -9.50 -33.83
CA ARG A 118 19.89 -10.33 -33.07
C ARG A 118 19.23 -11.10 -31.93
N TYR A 119 18.26 -10.48 -31.29
CA TYR A 119 17.58 -11.04 -30.13
C TYR A 119 16.08 -11.09 -30.37
N LYS A 120 15.48 -12.17 -29.95
CA LYS A 120 14.04 -12.26 -29.73
C LYS A 120 13.75 -11.76 -28.34
N VAL A 121 13.02 -10.65 -28.21
CA VAL A 121 12.72 -10.04 -26.93
C VAL A 121 11.24 -10.20 -26.63
N ILE A 122 10.92 -10.77 -25.48
CA ILE A 122 9.55 -10.95 -25.00
C ILE A 122 9.33 -10.03 -23.82
N ILE A 123 8.49 -9.03 -23.99
CA ILE A 123 8.07 -8.08 -22.94
C ILE A 123 6.69 -8.50 -22.46
N LEU A 124 6.61 -8.89 -21.17
CA LEU A 124 5.36 -9.24 -20.50
C LEU A 124 5.02 -8.09 -19.55
N ASP A 125 4.12 -7.22 -19.98
CA ASP A 125 3.66 -6.09 -19.16
C ASP A 125 2.56 -6.55 -18.20
N GLU A 126 2.48 -5.92 -17.03
CA GLU A 126 1.63 -6.30 -15.89
C GLU A 126 1.71 -7.80 -15.58
N ALA A 127 2.93 -8.34 -15.59
CA ALA A 127 3.20 -9.77 -15.45
C ALA A 127 2.54 -10.42 -14.22
N HIS A 128 2.21 -9.66 -13.17
CA HIS A 128 1.48 -10.15 -12.01
C HIS A 128 0.04 -10.61 -12.30
N MET A 129 -0.48 -10.32 -13.49
CA MET A 129 -1.79 -10.78 -13.96
C MET A 129 -1.75 -12.19 -14.53
N ILE A 130 -0.55 -12.72 -14.85
CA ILE A 130 -0.38 -14.10 -15.32
C ILE A 130 -0.76 -15.05 -14.19
N SER A 131 -1.63 -16.02 -14.50
CA SER A 131 -2.00 -17.06 -13.53
C SER A 131 -0.81 -17.91 -13.12
N THR A 132 -0.85 -18.51 -11.92
CA THR A 132 0.21 -19.43 -11.46
C THR A 132 0.44 -20.58 -12.45
N GLN A 133 -0.64 -21.09 -13.07
CA GLN A 133 -0.55 -22.13 -14.08
C GLN A 133 0.11 -21.61 -15.37
N GLY A 134 -0.16 -20.36 -15.77
CA GLY A 134 0.49 -19.68 -16.88
C GLY A 134 2.00 -19.52 -16.65
N PHE A 135 2.40 -19.05 -15.47
CA PHE A 135 3.82 -18.99 -15.10
C PHE A 135 4.49 -20.37 -15.15
N ASN A 136 3.84 -21.40 -14.60
CA ASN A 136 4.38 -22.77 -14.64
C ASN A 136 4.57 -23.28 -16.08
N ALA A 137 3.72 -22.89 -17.03
CA ALA A 137 3.90 -23.22 -18.45
C ALA A 137 5.13 -22.52 -19.06
N LEU A 138 5.52 -21.35 -18.56
CA LEU A 138 6.68 -20.59 -19.01
C LEU A 138 7.99 -20.95 -18.31
N LEU A 139 7.95 -21.62 -17.14
CA LEU A 139 9.14 -21.90 -16.33
C LEU A 139 10.27 -22.52 -17.16
N LYS A 140 9.98 -23.56 -17.95
CA LYS A 140 10.99 -24.28 -18.72
C LYS A 140 11.73 -23.38 -19.72
N VAL A 141 11.01 -22.46 -20.39
CA VAL A 141 11.63 -21.53 -21.38
C VAL A 141 12.29 -20.32 -20.72
N VAL A 142 11.99 -20.01 -19.46
CA VAL A 142 12.67 -18.97 -18.68
C VAL A 142 13.91 -19.55 -17.99
N GLU A 143 13.89 -20.85 -17.61
CA GLU A 143 15.04 -21.55 -17.03
C GLU A 143 16.11 -21.86 -18.08
N GLU A 144 15.69 -22.37 -19.23
CA GLU A 144 16.54 -22.74 -20.36
C GLU A 144 16.04 -22.03 -21.62
N PRO A 145 16.21 -20.69 -21.71
CA PRO A 145 15.73 -19.95 -22.87
C PRO A 145 16.52 -20.33 -24.12
N PRO A 146 15.89 -20.32 -25.29
CA PRO A 146 16.60 -20.47 -26.55
C PRO A 146 17.72 -19.44 -26.66
N LYS A 147 18.76 -19.78 -27.43
CA LYS A 147 19.86 -18.86 -27.71
C LYS A 147 19.29 -17.56 -28.32
N ASP A 148 19.81 -16.44 -27.89
CA ASP A 148 19.42 -15.11 -28.37
C ASP A 148 17.96 -14.71 -28.03
N THR A 149 17.40 -15.29 -26.96
CA THR A 149 16.08 -14.92 -26.41
C THR A 149 16.23 -14.21 -25.08
N VAL A 150 15.49 -13.09 -24.90
CA VAL A 150 15.50 -12.28 -23.68
C VAL A 150 14.06 -12.05 -23.22
N PHE A 151 13.78 -12.37 -21.96
CA PHE A 151 12.51 -12.09 -21.30
C PHE A 151 12.59 -10.83 -20.46
N ILE A 152 11.56 -10.00 -20.51
CA ILE A 152 11.41 -8.81 -19.66
C ILE A 152 10.02 -8.83 -19.03
N PHE A 153 9.96 -9.11 -17.75
CA PHE A 153 8.72 -9.06 -16.97
C PHE A 153 8.60 -7.67 -16.35
N ALA A 154 7.55 -6.91 -16.69
CA ALA A 154 7.24 -5.64 -16.06
C ALA A 154 6.02 -5.81 -15.14
N THR A 155 6.08 -5.30 -13.90
CA THR A 155 5.01 -5.47 -12.92
C THR A 155 4.91 -4.33 -11.93
N THR A 156 3.70 -4.06 -11.46
CA THR A 156 3.44 -3.16 -10.33
C THR A 156 3.41 -3.91 -8.98
N ALA A 157 3.30 -5.25 -9.00
CA ALA A 157 3.17 -6.11 -7.81
C ALA A 157 4.16 -7.28 -7.89
N PRO A 158 5.46 -7.06 -7.60
CA PRO A 158 6.50 -8.09 -7.73
C PRO A 158 6.27 -9.28 -6.79
N GLU A 159 5.59 -9.09 -5.66
CA GLU A 159 5.24 -10.13 -4.71
C GLU A 159 4.27 -11.18 -5.27
N LYS A 160 3.47 -10.81 -6.28
CA LYS A 160 2.55 -11.72 -6.98
C LYS A 160 3.22 -12.56 -8.08
N VAL A 161 4.42 -12.17 -8.53
CA VAL A 161 5.21 -12.98 -9.46
C VAL A 161 5.80 -14.16 -8.69
N ILE A 162 5.61 -15.40 -9.20
CA ILE A 162 6.04 -16.60 -8.49
C ILE A 162 7.54 -16.59 -8.16
N PRO A 163 7.94 -17.11 -6.99
CA PRO A 163 9.35 -17.07 -6.54
C PRO A 163 10.33 -17.71 -7.52
N THR A 164 9.90 -18.76 -8.22
CA THR A 164 10.70 -19.48 -9.22
C THR A 164 11.10 -18.59 -10.42
N ILE A 165 10.24 -17.67 -10.87
CA ILE A 165 10.56 -16.68 -11.90
C ILE A 165 11.46 -15.60 -11.31
N ARG A 166 11.11 -15.06 -10.12
CA ARG A 166 11.91 -14.01 -9.47
C ARG A 166 13.37 -14.42 -9.24
N SER A 167 13.61 -15.67 -8.85
CA SER A 167 14.98 -16.16 -8.60
C SER A 167 15.83 -16.32 -9.86
N ARG A 168 15.21 -16.32 -11.05
CA ARG A 168 15.89 -16.48 -12.35
C ARG A 168 15.98 -15.18 -13.15
N THR A 169 15.47 -14.09 -12.60
CA THR A 169 15.45 -12.79 -13.25
C THR A 169 16.41 -11.81 -12.55
N VAL A 170 17.04 -10.95 -13.33
CA VAL A 170 17.75 -9.78 -12.78
C VAL A 170 16.70 -8.73 -12.46
N HIS A 171 16.57 -8.37 -11.19
CA HIS A 171 15.53 -7.50 -10.69
C HIS A 171 15.97 -6.02 -10.65
N TYR A 172 15.22 -5.16 -11.32
CA TYR A 172 15.37 -3.71 -11.29
C TYR A 172 14.12 -3.06 -10.71
N SER A 173 14.29 -2.26 -9.67
CA SER A 173 13.19 -1.59 -8.97
C SER A 173 13.11 -0.12 -9.39
N PHE A 174 12.00 0.24 -10.05
CA PHE A 174 11.67 1.59 -10.47
C PHE A 174 10.96 2.35 -9.35
N ARG A 175 11.15 3.66 -9.30
CA ARG A 175 10.57 4.52 -8.26
C ARG A 175 9.72 5.63 -8.88
N LEU A 176 8.84 6.20 -8.09
CA LEU A 176 8.18 7.45 -8.46
C LEU A 176 9.21 8.57 -8.55
N VAL A 177 8.98 9.50 -9.48
CA VAL A 177 9.87 10.63 -9.74
C VAL A 177 9.51 11.77 -8.79
N GLY A 178 10.52 12.26 -8.06
CA GLY A 178 10.33 13.39 -7.16
C GLY A 178 9.99 14.69 -7.88
N PRO A 179 9.31 15.63 -7.21
CA PRO A 179 8.90 16.91 -7.79
C PRO A 179 10.09 17.74 -8.30
N ASP A 180 11.25 17.61 -7.67
CA ASP A 180 12.47 18.32 -8.07
C ASP A 180 12.98 17.93 -9.46
N ILE A 181 12.70 16.69 -9.89
CA ILE A 181 13.04 16.17 -11.23
C ILE A 181 11.84 16.36 -12.16
N MET A 182 10.62 16.16 -11.67
CA MET A 182 9.39 16.23 -12.47
C MET A 182 9.13 17.65 -12.99
N LYS A 183 9.24 18.69 -12.14
CA LYS A 183 8.94 20.07 -12.55
C LYS A 183 9.81 20.58 -13.70
N PRO A 184 11.15 20.45 -13.66
CA PRO A 184 11.98 20.83 -14.80
C PRO A 184 11.63 20.09 -16.10
N TYR A 185 11.31 18.80 -15.99
CA TYR A 185 10.86 18.00 -17.14
C TYR A 185 9.55 18.53 -17.74
N LEU A 186 8.54 18.78 -16.91
CA LEU A 186 7.26 19.36 -17.35
C LEU A 186 7.46 20.74 -17.98
N ALA A 187 8.32 21.60 -17.42
CA ALA A 187 8.67 22.90 -18.00
C ALA A 187 9.29 22.77 -19.39
N GLU A 188 10.13 21.76 -19.59
CA GLU A 188 10.70 21.47 -20.92
C GLU A 188 9.63 21.04 -21.92
N ILE A 189 8.67 20.20 -21.47
CA ILE A 189 7.54 19.78 -22.33
C ILE A 189 6.67 20.98 -22.69
N CYS A 190 6.29 21.84 -21.74
CA CYS A 190 5.52 23.06 -22.01
C CYS A 190 6.21 23.91 -23.08
N ARG A 191 7.54 24.13 -22.95
CA ARG A 191 8.31 24.88 -23.93
C ARG A 191 8.29 24.23 -25.33
N LYS A 192 8.38 22.90 -25.41
CA LYS A 192 8.30 22.15 -26.68
C LYS A 192 6.90 22.23 -27.32
N GLU A 193 5.84 22.34 -26.49
CA GLU A 193 4.47 22.52 -26.95
C GLU A 193 4.09 24.01 -27.20
N GLY A 194 5.04 24.94 -26.97
CA GLY A 194 4.79 26.37 -27.15
C GLY A 194 3.80 26.96 -26.12
N VAL A 195 3.79 26.42 -24.91
CA VAL A 195 2.89 26.80 -23.83
C VAL A 195 3.69 27.39 -22.68
N GLU A 196 3.25 28.54 -22.16
CA GLU A 196 3.81 29.14 -20.95
C GLU A 196 3.09 28.59 -19.71
N ALA A 197 3.87 28.04 -18.78
CA ALA A 197 3.37 27.57 -17.50
C ALA A 197 4.21 28.14 -16.34
N ASP A 198 3.55 28.73 -15.38
CA ASP A 198 4.20 29.23 -14.16
C ASP A 198 4.60 28.06 -13.24
N GLU A 199 5.53 28.30 -12.30
CA GLU A 199 5.99 27.27 -11.34
C GLU A 199 4.84 26.68 -10.52
N GLU A 200 3.84 27.48 -10.20
CA GLU A 200 2.63 27.04 -9.48
C GLU A 200 1.87 25.97 -10.25
N ILE A 201 1.74 26.12 -11.58
CA ILE A 201 1.06 25.15 -12.44
C ILE A 201 1.90 23.88 -12.55
N LEU A 202 3.21 23.99 -12.72
CA LEU A 202 4.12 22.84 -12.76
C LEU A 202 4.08 22.05 -11.45
N ASP A 203 4.02 22.72 -10.32
CA ASP A 203 3.87 22.11 -8.99
C ASP A 203 2.52 21.38 -8.86
N MET A 204 1.45 22.00 -9.37
CA MET A 204 0.10 21.43 -9.40
C MET A 204 0.06 20.13 -10.23
N VAL A 205 0.61 20.16 -11.45
CA VAL A 205 0.69 18.99 -12.33
C VAL A 205 1.55 17.88 -11.71
N ALA A 206 2.71 18.22 -11.15
CA ALA A 206 3.59 17.25 -10.51
C ALA A 206 2.96 16.55 -9.30
N ARG A 207 2.19 17.29 -8.49
CA ARG A 207 1.41 16.74 -7.37
C ARG A 207 0.29 15.83 -7.84
N GLN A 208 -0.51 16.30 -8.80
CA GLN A 208 -1.64 15.54 -9.33
C GLN A 208 -1.19 14.23 -10.01
N GLY A 209 -0.03 14.26 -10.67
CA GLY A 209 0.59 13.05 -11.25
C GLY A 209 1.22 12.11 -10.23
N GLY A 210 1.33 12.50 -8.94
CA GLY A 210 1.77 11.62 -7.85
C GLY A 210 3.16 11.00 -8.06
N GLY A 211 4.03 11.64 -8.86
CA GLY A 211 5.35 11.12 -9.22
C GLY A 211 5.36 10.13 -10.40
N SER A 212 4.19 9.80 -10.97
CA SER A 212 4.07 9.06 -12.22
C SER A 212 4.29 10.01 -13.41
N VAL A 213 5.30 9.73 -14.22
CA VAL A 213 5.59 10.54 -15.43
C VAL A 213 4.43 10.48 -16.41
N ARG A 214 3.83 9.30 -16.58
CA ARG A 214 2.70 9.10 -17.48
C ARG A 214 1.49 9.93 -17.05
N ASP A 215 1.12 9.86 -15.76
CA ASP A 215 -0.06 10.53 -15.25
C ASP A 215 0.17 12.05 -15.20
N SER A 216 1.39 12.51 -14.85
CA SER A 216 1.77 13.93 -14.94
C SER A 216 1.64 14.49 -16.36
N LEU A 217 2.08 13.73 -17.38
CA LEU A 217 1.91 14.14 -18.77
C LEU A 217 0.43 14.14 -19.22
N SER A 218 -0.39 13.21 -18.73
CA SER A 218 -1.83 13.19 -19.00
C SER A 218 -2.54 14.39 -18.38
N VAL A 219 -2.21 14.73 -17.14
CA VAL A 219 -2.72 15.95 -16.47
C VAL A 219 -2.28 17.21 -17.21
N LEU A 220 -1.01 17.28 -17.64
CA LEU A 220 -0.53 18.42 -18.43
C LEU A 220 -1.26 18.54 -19.78
N GLU A 221 -1.52 17.42 -20.45
CA GLU A 221 -2.28 17.36 -21.70
C GLU A 221 -3.69 17.95 -21.52
N GLU A 222 -4.40 17.54 -20.48
CA GLU A 222 -5.72 18.05 -20.13
C GLU A 222 -5.72 19.58 -19.93
N LEU A 223 -4.71 20.11 -19.24
CA LEU A 223 -4.56 21.56 -19.05
C LEU A 223 -4.25 22.29 -20.36
N ILE A 224 -3.39 21.72 -21.21
CA ILE A 224 -3.05 22.28 -22.51
C ILE A 224 -4.26 22.31 -23.43
N ASP A 225 -5.05 21.25 -23.47
CA ASP A 225 -6.26 21.16 -24.29
C ASP A 225 -7.37 22.09 -23.80
N GLY A 226 -7.47 22.32 -22.49
CA GLY A 226 -8.46 23.23 -21.88
C GLY A 226 -8.05 24.70 -21.83
N ARG A 227 -6.85 25.08 -22.36
CA ARG A 227 -6.34 26.45 -22.26
C ARG A 227 -7.03 27.43 -23.20
N GLU A 228 -6.97 28.70 -22.84
CA GLU A 228 -7.29 29.84 -23.70
C GLU A 228 -6.00 30.63 -23.97
N GLY A 229 -5.52 30.62 -25.22
CA GLY A 229 -4.26 31.27 -25.61
C GLY A 229 -3.02 30.40 -25.35
N ASP A 230 -1.84 31.02 -25.29
CA ASP A 230 -0.55 30.34 -25.22
C ASP A 230 -0.05 30.19 -23.76
N ARG A 231 -0.74 30.81 -22.79
CA ARG A 231 -0.39 30.75 -21.37
C ARG A 231 -1.45 30.00 -20.58
N LEU A 232 -1.03 29.14 -19.66
CA LEU A 232 -1.91 28.51 -18.69
C LEU A 232 -2.28 29.50 -17.57
N ASP A 233 -3.57 29.63 -17.27
CA ASP A 233 -4.04 30.41 -16.12
C ASP A 233 -4.22 29.51 -14.90
N PRO A 234 -3.58 29.83 -13.75
CA PRO A 234 -3.65 28.97 -12.55
C PRO A 234 -5.07 28.74 -12.02
N LYS A 235 -5.98 29.74 -12.16
CA LYS A 235 -7.36 29.59 -11.70
C LYS A 235 -8.11 28.58 -12.57
N ARG A 236 -8.00 28.73 -13.89
CA ARG A 236 -8.62 27.84 -14.84
C ARG A 236 -8.04 26.41 -14.74
N CYS A 237 -6.73 26.29 -14.53
CA CYS A 237 -6.10 24.98 -14.29
C CYS A 237 -6.68 24.27 -13.07
N ARG A 238 -6.92 24.97 -11.96
CA ARG A 238 -7.59 24.41 -10.79
C ARG A 238 -9.02 23.97 -11.08
N GLU A 239 -9.77 24.78 -11.84
CA GLU A 239 -11.13 24.43 -12.26
C GLU A 239 -11.18 23.19 -13.12
N ILE A 240 -10.30 23.07 -14.14
CA ILE A 240 -10.19 21.90 -15.01
C ILE A 240 -9.87 20.64 -14.19
N LEU A 241 -8.93 20.73 -13.26
CA LEU A 241 -8.52 19.61 -12.42
C LEU A 241 -9.48 19.33 -11.24
N GLY A 242 -10.55 20.09 -11.12
CA GLY A 242 -11.50 19.95 -10.00
C GLY A 242 -10.87 20.20 -8.62
N LEU A 243 -9.79 21.00 -8.57
CA LEU A 243 -9.09 21.28 -7.33
C LEU A 243 -9.82 22.37 -6.53
N ILE A 244 -9.94 22.16 -5.24
CA ILE A 244 -10.56 23.12 -4.33
C ILE A 244 -9.64 24.33 -4.17
N PRO A 245 -10.13 25.56 -4.34
CA PRO A 245 -9.34 26.76 -4.09
C PRO A 245 -8.73 26.79 -2.69
N SER A 246 -7.43 27.08 -2.59
CA SER A 246 -6.70 27.03 -1.31
C SER A 246 -7.26 28.01 -0.28
N ASP A 247 -7.71 29.20 -0.72
CA ASP A 247 -8.36 30.22 0.13
C ASP A 247 -9.66 29.69 0.75
N LEU A 248 -10.43 28.90 0.02
CA LEU A 248 -11.65 28.27 0.52
C LEU A 248 -11.34 27.23 1.62
N VAL A 249 -10.33 26.38 1.40
CA VAL A 249 -9.89 25.37 2.37
C VAL A 249 -9.26 26.04 3.60
N ASP A 250 -8.41 27.03 3.37
CA ASP A 250 -7.74 27.79 4.43
C ASP A 250 -8.76 28.53 5.30
N GLY A 251 -9.76 29.18 4.70
CA GLY A 251 -10.87 29.80 5.40
C GLY A 251 -11.70 28.81 6.21
N TYR A 252 -11.98 27.63 5.64
CA TYR A 252 -12.71 26.56 6.33
C TYR A 252 -11.97 26.07 7.57
N ILE A 253 -10.68 25.78 7.46
CA ILE A 253 -9.86 25.33 8.60
C ILE A 253 -9.75 26.43 9.64
N GLU A 254 -9.58 27.69 9.23
CA GLU A 254 -9.50 28.85 10.13
C GLU A 254 -10.81 29.05 10.90
N ALA A 255 -11.96 28.92 10.25
CA ALA A 255 -13.27 28.99 10.88
C ALA A 255 -13.45 27.87 11.93
N ILE A 256 -12.98 26.65 11.64
CA ILE A 256 -12.99 25.52 12.59
C ILE A 256 -12.07 25.78 13.78
N LEU A 257 -10.84 26.22 13.53
CA LEU A 257 -9.85 26.49 14.58
C LEU A 257 -10.33 27.60 15.52
N SER A 258 -11.01 28.62 14.97
CA SER A 258 -11.54 29.75 15.70
C SER A 258 -12.94 29.50 16.29
N GLY A 259 -13.56 28.32 16.03
CA GLY A 259 -14.91 28.01 16.52
C GLY A 259 -16.05 28.79 15.86
N ARG A 260 -15.82 29.40 14.68
CA ARG A 260 -16.82 30.18 13.92
C ARG A 260 -17.74 29.24 13.13
N GLY A 261 -18.67 28.60 13.85
CA GLY A 261 -19.51 27.52 13.31
C GLY A 261 -20.29 27.89 12.05
N ALA A 262 -21.04 29.03 12.07
CA ALA A 262 -21.84 29.44 10.92
C ALA A 262 -21.00 29.65 9.64
N GLU A 263 -19.79 30.20 9.77
CA GLU A 263 -18.85 30.37 8.67
C GLU A 263 -18.29 29.01 8.19
N ALA A 264 -17.92 28.12 9.12
CA ALA A 264 -17.44 26.79 8.80
C ALA A 264 -18.49 25.99 8.00
N TYR A 265 -19.76 26.00 8.38
CA TYR A 265 -20.83 25.36 7.61
C TYR A 265 -21.02 25.99 6.24
N GLY A 266 -20.99 27.32 6.13
CA GLY A 266 -21.13 28.04 4.86
C GLY A 266 -19.98 27.73 3.89
N LEU A 267 -18.75 27.62 4.38
CA LEU A 267 -17.59 27.23 3.60
C LEU A 267 -17.60 25.71 3.29
N GLY A 268 -17.99 24.89 4.26
CA GLY A 268 -18.16 23.44 4.09
C GLY A 268 -19.14 23.11 2.98
N GLY A 269 -20.31 23.78 2.90
CA GLY A 269 -21.26 23.60 1.82
C GLY A 269 -20.72 23.94 0.44
N LYS A 270 -19.81 24.93 0.32
CA LYS A 270 -19.12 25.23 -0.94
C LYS A 270 -18.10 24.15 -1.29
N ILE A 271 -17.36 23.65 -0.30
CA ILE A 271 -16.37 22.60 -0.48
C ILE A 271 -17.04 21.27 -0.86
N ALA A 272 -18.22 20.99 -0.33
CA ALA A 272 -18.99 19.78 -0.62
C ALA A 272 -19.49 19.68 -2.08
N THR A 273 -19.34 20.71 -2.90
CA THR A 273 -19.62 20.65 -4.34
C THR A 273 -18.49 20.01 -5.16
N PHE A 274 -17.34 19.78 -4.54
CA PHE A 274 -16.19 19.12 -5.17
C PHE A 274 -16.17 17.64 -4.86
N GLU A 275 -15.37 16.89 -5.63
CA GLU A 275 -15.14 15.47 -5.37
C GLU A 275 -14.66 15.23 -3.93
N PRO A 276 -15.22 14.22 -3.24
CA PRO A 276 -14.83 13.88 -1.86
C PRO A 276 -13.35 13.60 -1.65
N SER A 277 -12.71 12.96 -2.64
CA SER A 277 -11.28 12.71 -2.64
C SER A 277 -10.47 14.00 -2.65
N ALA A 278 -10.87 14.97 -3.47
CA ALA A 278 -10.24 16.29 -3.55
C ALA A 278 -10.38 17.06 -2.23
N LEU A 279 -11.55 16.96 -1.56
CA LEU A 279 -11.76 17.56 -0.24
C LEU A 279 -10.80 16.98 0.80
N ILE A 280 -10.73 15.66 0.88
CA ILE A 280 -9.85 14.95 1.84
C ILE A 280 -8.40 15.40 1.62
N GLU A 281 -7.92 15.35 0.38
CA GLU A 281 -6.55 15.72 0.04
C GLU A 281 -6.25 17.18 0.36
N ALA A 282 -7.12 18.11 -0.06
CA ALA A 282 -6.94 19.54 0.17
C ALA A 282 -6.89 19.89 1.66
N VAL A 283 -7.80 19.33 2.47
CA VAL A 283 -7.82 19.57 3.92
C VAL A 283 -6.58 18.96 4.59
N LEU A 284 -6.20 17.73 4.25
CA LEU A 284 -5.01 17.09 4.83
C LEU A 284 -3.73 17.83 4.47
N GLU A 285 -3.58 18.30 3.23
CA GLU A 285 -2.41 19.08 2.81
C GLU A 285 -2.33 20.44 3.53
N ALA A 286 -3.47 21.14 3.68
CA ALA A 286 -3.52 22.39 4.42
C ALA A 286 -3.24 22.19 5.91
N VAL A 287 -3.73 21.11 6.51
CA VAL A 287 -3.41 20.73 7.90
C VAL A 287 -1.92 20.36 8.04
N ARG A 288 -1.36 19.59 7.09
CA ARG A 288 0.07 19.24 7.09
C ARG A 288 0.97 20.47 7.09
N LYS A 289 0.70 21.45 6.22
CA LYS A 289 1.44 22.73 6.18
C LYS A 289 1.41 23.47 7.52
N ARG A 290 0.23 23.52 8.14
CA ARG A 290 0.05 24.17 9.46
C ARG A 290 0.75 23.38 10.57
N LEU A 291 0.70 22.05 10.55
CA LEU A 291 1.41 21.20 11.52
C LEU A 291 2.92 21.42 11.47
N VAL A 292 3.51 21.44 10.27
CA VAL A 292 4.95 21.70 10.11
C VAL A 292 5.33 23.07 10.67
N SER A 293 4.51 24.11 10.39
CA SER A 293 4.72 25.47 10.92
C SER A 293 4.56 25.52 12.44
N ALA A 294 3.52 24.87 12.99
CA ALA A 294 3.24 24.85 14.42
C ALA A 294 4.32 24.10 15.22
N PHE A 295 4.80 22.95 14.70
CA PHE A 295 5.93 22.24 15.32
C PHE A 295 7.21 23.09 15.34
N ALA A 296 7.50 23.79 14.26
CA ALA A 296 8.67 24.68 14.20
C ALA A 296 8.61 25.82 15.21
N LYS A 297 7.39 26.27 15.58
CA LYS A 297 7.16 27.36 16.54
C LYS A 297 6.87 26.86 17.97
N GLY A 298 6.73 25.55 18.19
CA GLY A 298 6.34 24.99 19.48
C GLY A 298 4.88 25.29 19.91
N GLU A 299 3.99 25.52 18.92
CA GLU A 299 2.57 25.77 19.15
C GLU A 299 1.80 24.47 19.42
N ASP A 300 0.63 24.56 20.07
CA ASP A 300 -0.24 23.38 20.30
C ASP A 300 -0.80 22.84 18.97
N THR A 301 -0.55 21.60 18.71
CA THR A 301 -0.96 20.90 17.49
C THR A 301 -2.17 19.97 17.68
N SER A 302 -2.71 19.89 18.90
CA SER A 302 -3.77 18.92 19.26
C SER A 302 -5.01 19.05 18.36
N LYS A 303 -5.45 20.26 18.05
CA LYS A 303 -6.61 20.49 17.20
C LYS A 303 -6.35 20.17 15.73
N LEU A 304 -5.14 20.42 15.23
CA LEU A 304 -4.73 20.07 13.87
C LEU A 304 -4.65 18.53 13.70
N LEU A 305 -4.13 17.82 14.69
CA LEU A 305 -4.11 16.35 14.69
C LEU A 305 -5.53 15.79 14.73
N PHE A 306 -6.42 16.34 15.56
CA PHE A 306 -7.83 15.96 15.61
C PHE A 306 -8.53 16.15 14.26
N ILE A 307 -8.25 17.26 13.54
CA ILE A 307 -8.78 17.49 12.18
C ILE A 307 -8.29 16.37 11.25
N SER A 308 -6.99 16.06 11.27
CA SER A 308 -6.42 15.02 10.39
C SER A 308 -7.03 13.63 10.63
N GLU A 309 -7.27 13.25 11.89
CA GLU A 309 -7.93 11.99 12.26
C GLU A 309 -9.40 11.99 11.83
N SER A 310 -10.12 13.08 12.08
CA SER A 310 -11.53 13.20 11.71
C SER A 310 -11.77 13.11 10.21
N VAL A 311 -10.85 13.65 9.39
CA VAL A 311 -10.93 13.55 7.93
C VAL A 311 -10.72 12.12 7.44
N LYS A 312 -9.92 11.31 8.11
CA LYS A 312 -9.82 9.85 7.79
C LYS A 312 -11.14 9.14 8.03
N ASP A 313 -11.81 9.44 9.15
CA ASP A 313 -13.12 8.85 9.45
C ASP A 313 -14.17 9.28 8.43
N TYR A 314 -14.10 10.53 7.98
CA TYR A 314 -14.96 11.08 6.94
C TYR A 314 -14.86 10.30 5.62
N ALA A 315 -13.67 9.84 5.24
CA ALA A 315 -13.48 9.00 4.06
C ALA A 315 -14.33 7.71 4.08
N SER A 316 -14.71 7.23 5.26
CA SER A 316 -15.59 6.07 5.41
C SER A 316 -17.07 6.40 5.16
N LEU A 317 -17.50 7.64 5.33
CA LEU A 317 -18.89 8.08 5.14
C LEU A 317 -19.31 8.02 3.67
N PHE A 318 -18.38 8.16 2.72
CA PHE A 318 -18.68 8.03 1.27
C PHE A 318 -19.09 6.63 0.84
N LYS A 319 -18.89 5.63 1.68
CA LYS A 319 -19.41 4.27 1.46
C LYS A 319 -20.88 4.13 1.85
N LEU A 320 -21.44 5.14 2.51
CA LEU A 320 -22.83 5.18 2.92
C LEU A 320 -23.68 5.90 1.86
N PRO A 321 -24.95 5.55 1.68
CA PRO A 321 -25.84 6.22 0.73
C PRO A 321 -26.35 7.56 1.30
N ILE A 322 -25.46 8.49 1.59
CA ILE A 322 -25.77 9.84 2.09
C ILE A 322 -25.27 10.90 1.08
N SER A 323 -25.90 12.06 1.06
CA SER A 323 -25.46 13.18 0.22
C SER A 323 -24.12 13.74 0.72
N GLU A 324 -23.31 14.23 -0.22
CA GLU A 324 -22.00 14.82 0.08
C GLU A 324 -22.12 16.03 1.03
N ASN A 325 -23.14 16.87 0.85
CA ASN A 325 -23.43 17.96 1.75
C ASN A 325 -23.67 17.46 3.20
N LEU A 326 -24.49 16.44 3.38
CA LEU A 326 -24.73 15.86 4.71
C LEU A 326 -23.47 15.26 5.32
N ALA A 327 -22.66 14.59 4.52
CA ALA A 327 -21.37 14.05 4.97
C ALA A 327 -20.42 15.19 5.43
N CYS A 328 -20.35 16.29 4.67
CA CYS A 328 -19.54 17.45 5.00
C CYS A 328 -20.07 18.17 6.26
N ASP A 329 -21.38 18.29 6.44
CA ASP A 329 -22.02 18.85 7.64
C ASP A 329 -21.70 18.02 8.88
N LEU A 330 -21.73 16.69 8.78
CA LEU A 330 -21.34 15.78 9.86
C LEU A 330 -19.86 15.92 10.22
N LEU A 331 -18.98 16.02 9.22
CA LEU A 331 -17.58 16.34 9.45
C LEU A 331 -17.40 17.68 10.15
N THR A 332 -18.02 18.73 9.65
CA THR A 332 -17.96 20.08 10.22
C THR A 332 -18.45 20.09 11.67
N SER A 333 -19.57 19.39 11.96
CA SER A 333 -20.09 19.24 13.32
C SER A 333 -19.06 18.58 14.25
N LYS A 334 -18.41 17.50 13.78
CA LYS A 334 -17.38 16.79 14.53
C LYS A 334 -16.16 17.69 14.78
N LEU A 335 -15.71 18.44 13.77
CA LEU A 335 -14.55 19.32 13.88
C LEU A 335 -14.77 20.54 14.78
N LEU A 336 -15.99 21.02 14.89
CA LEU A 336 -16.39 22.09 15.80
C LEU A 336 -16.60 21.63 17.24
N SER A 337 -16.75 20.31 17.45
CA SER A 337 -16.88 19.75 18.80
C SER A 337 -15.63 20.00 19.63
N PRO A 338 -15.77 20.21 20.96
CA PRO A 338 -14.60 20.32 21.82
C PRO A 338 -13.74 19.06 21.71
N LEU A 339 -12.42 19.25 21.76
CA LEU A 339 -11.49 18.13 21.76
C LEU A 339 -11.90 17.13 22.85
N PRO A 340 -11.90 15.82 22.60
CA PRO A 340 -12.11 14.84 23.66
C PRO A 340 -11.07 15.13 24.75
N ALA A 341 -11.55 15.37 25.97
CA ALA A 341 -10.66 15.63 27.10
C ALA A 341 -9.63 14.48 27.16
N PRO A 342 -8.34 14.78 27.34
CA PRO A 342 -7.36 13.74 27.58
C PRO A 342 -7.89 12.92 28.75
N SER A 343 -8.06 11.62 28.57
CA SER A 343 -8.53 10.74 29.63
C SER A 343 -7.63 10.97 30.84
N ALA A 344 -8.17 11.68 31.85
CA ALA A 344 -7.42 11.95 33.06
C ALA A 344 -6.98 10.62 33.64
N PRO A 345 -5.73 10.49 34.10
CA PRO A 345 -5.32 9.31 34.85
C PRO A 345 -6.29 9.17 36.02
N PRO A 346 -6.77 7.96 36.34
CA PRO A 346 -7.74 7.76 37.40
C PRO A 346 -7.19 8.38 38.70
N SER A 347 -7.88 9.43 39.18
CA SER A 347 -7.56 10.07 40.43
C SER A 347 -7.73 9.05 41.57
N LEU A 348 -6.64 8.67 42.19
CA LEU A 348 -6.65 7.93 43.44
C LEU A 348 -7.30 8.84 44.48
N GLN A 349 -8.57 8.58 44.80
CA GLN A 349 -9.16 9.12 46.04
C GLN A 349 -8.48 8.45 47.21
N PRO A 350 -7.99 9.22 48.22
CA PRO A 350 -7.40 8.62 49.41
C PRO A 350 -8.49 7.91 50.23
N ALA A 351 -8.35 6.60 50.36
CA ALA A 351 -9.15 5.82 51.31
C ALA A 351 -8.87 6.33 52.72
N GLN A 352 -9.91 6.76 53.43
CA GLN A 352 -9.87 7.08 54.85
C GLN A 352 -9.57 5.83 55.67
N GLY A 353 -8.65 6.00 56.62
CA GLY A 353 -7.95 4.97 57.30
C GLY A 353 -8.73 4.05 58.26
N SER A 354 -8.17 2.91 58.47
CA SER A 354 -8.13 2.29 59.79
C SER A 354 -6.71 1.73 60.04
N GLN A 355 -6.14 2.17 61.15
CA GLN A 355 -4.81 1.80 61.65
C GLN A 355 -4.79 0.35 62.07
N THR A 356 -3.77 -0.39 61.69
CA THR A 356 -3.08 -1.37 62.55
C THR A 356 -1.65 -1.56 62.05
N GLU A 357 -0.71 -1.34 63.00
CA GLU A 357 0.73 -1.53 62.86
C GLU A 357 1.11 -2.99 62.62
N ALA A 358 2.08 -3.24 61.76
CA ALA A 358 3.20 -4.14 62.03
C ALA A 358 4.21 -4.19 60.86
N ALA A 359 5.44 -3.73 61.22
CA ALA A 359 6.79 -4.16 60.80
C ALA A 359 7.14 -4.43 59.32
N LEU A 360 8.13 -3.64 58.87
CA LEU A 360 8.99 -3.81 57.67
C LEU A 360 9.79 -5.14 57.68
N PRO A 361 10.19 -5.64 56.48
CA PRO A 361 11.52 -5.28 56.02
C PRO A 361 11.68 -4.99 54.51
N LYS A 362 12.81 -4.37 54.23
CA LYS A 362 13.34 -3.76 53.01
C LYS A 362 13.51 -4.70 51.82
N GLY A 363 13.36 -4.12 50.63
CA GLY A 363 14.16 -4.53 49.47
C GLY A 363 13.45 -4.49 48.12
N GLY A 364 13.95 -3.66 47.18
CA GLY A 364 13.92 -3.92 45.75
C GLY A 364 12.79 -3.28 44.92
N GLY A 365 13.08 -2.17 44.26
CA GLY A 365 12.17 -1.52 43.33
C GLY A 365 12.02 -2.26 42.00
N VAL A 366 10.79 -2.34 41.54
CA VAL A 366 10.44 -2.59 40.12
C VAL A 366 9.21 -1.74 39.82
N SER A 367 9.31 -1.00 38.73
CA SER A 367 8.26 -0.12 38.21
C SER A 367 7.07 -0.93 37.69
N PRO A 368 5.81 -0.56 37.96
CA PRO A 368 4.66 -1.35 37.49
C PRO A 368 4.25 -1.04 36.04
N ALA A 369 3.90 -2.10 35.35
CA ALA A 369 3.27 -2.10 34.02
C ALA A 369 1.82 -1.57 34.08
N PRO A 370 1.24 -1.10 32.95
CA PRO A 370 -0.09 -0.49 32.93
C PRO A 370 -1.21 -1.52 33.17
N ALA A 371 -2.14 -1.14 34.04
CA ALA A 371 -3.24 -1.97 34.51
C ALA A 371 -4.33 -2.17 33.44
N THR A 372 -4.84 -3.39 33.37
CA THR A 372 -6.01 -3.87 32.61
C THR A 372 -7.32 -3.25 33.15
N PRO A 373 -8.31 -2.92 32.29
CA PRO A 373 -9.60 -2.42 32.76
C PRO A 373 -10.39 -3.48 33.54
N ALA A 374 -11.12 -3.06 34.55
CA ALA A 374 -11.86 -3.91 35.49
C ALA A 374 -12.99 -4.71 34.84
N PRO A 375 -13.26 -5.97 35.29
CA PRO A 375 -14.35 -6.80 34.77
C PRO A 375 -15.74 -6.32 35.22
N ALA A 376 -16.73 -6.56 34.34
CA ALA A 376 -18.15 -6.28 34.58
C ALA A 376 -18.74 -7.08 35.75
N PRO A 377 -19.87 -6.66 36.37
CA PRO A 377 -20.46 -7.35 37.51
C PRO A 377 -20.89 -8.78 37.20
N ALA A 378 -20.80 -9.66 38.17
CA ALA A 378 -20.89 -11.13 38.05
C ALA A 378 -22.15 -11.72 37.43
N SER A 379 -23.28 -10.99 37.35
CA SER A 379 -24.52 -11.43 36.74
C SER A 379 -24.52 -11.39 35.20
N ASP A 380 -23.76 -10.45 34.60
CA ASP A 380 -23.70 -10.32 33.13
C ASP A 380 -22.66 -11.30 32.52
N GLN A 381 -21.69 -11.75 33.28
CA GLN A 381 -20.63 -12.64 32.77
C GLN A 381 -21.12 -14.06 32.47
N SER A 382 -22.12 -14.56 33.18
CA SER A 382 -22.67 -15.92 32.92
C SER A 382 -23.41 -15.96 31.59
N GLU A 383 -24.19 -14.93 31.29
CA GLU A 383 -24.94 -14.81 30.03
C GLU A 383 -23.97 -14.61 28.82
N LEU A 384 -22.90 -13.83 28.99
CA LEU A 384 -21.88 -13.64 27.97
C LEU A 384 -21.08 -14.92 27.72
N ARG A 385 -20.83 -15.74 28.73
CA ARG A 385 -20.18 -17.06 28.58
C ARG A 385 -21.05 -18.05 27.83
N GLU A 386 -22.37 -18.04 28.05
CA GLU A 386 -23.28 -18.88 27.26
C GLU A 386 -23.32 -18.46 25.80
N LYS A 387 -23.38 -17.15 25.51
CA LYS A 387 -23.27 -16.61 24.15
C LYS A 387 -21.97 -16.99 23.48
N TRP A 388 -20.83 -16.97 24.22
CA TRP A 388 -19.54 -17.41 23.73
C TRP A 388 -19.52 -18.89 23.36
N LYS A 389 -20.03 -19.77 24.22
CA LYS A 389 -20.15 -21.21 23.92
C LYS A 389 -20.99 -21.46 22.66
N LYS A 390 -22.04 -20.69 22.46
CA LYS A 390 -22.88 -20.77 21.28
C LYS A 390 -22.17 -20.27 20.02
N ALA A 391 -21.43 -19.17 20.10
CA ALA A 391 -20.59 -18.68 19.02
C ALA A 391 -19.53 -19.71 18.63
N LEU A 392 -18.84 -20.33 19.62
CA LEU A 392 -17.85 -21.38 19.38
C LEU A 392 -18.44 -22.58 18.62
N SER A 393 -19.68 -22.96 18.93
CA SER A 393 -20.33 -24.10 18.25
C SER A 393 -20.56 -23.86 16.75
N SER A 394 -20.61 -22.60 16.33
CA SER A 394 -20.80 -22.20 14.92
C SER A 394 -19.50 -21.99 14.16
N LEU A 395 -18.35 -22.03 14.84
CA LEU A 395 -17.03 -21.86 14.22
C LEU A 395 -16.59 -23.14 13.48
N PRO A 396 -15.75 -23.01 12.44
CA PRO A 396 -15.09 -24.15 11.80
C PRO A 396 -14.30 -25.00 12.80
N GLU A 397 -14.20 -26.29 12.55
CA GLU A 397 -13.60 -27.25 13.48
C GLU A 397 -12.14 -26.91 13.79
N GLU A 398 -11.35 -26.47 12.79
CA GLU A 398 -9.96 -26.04 12.92
C GLU A 398 -9.79 -24.87 13.91
N VAL A 399 -10.63 -23.84 13.77
CA VAL A 399 -10.63 -22.69 14.68
C VAL A 399 -11.09 -23.07 16.07
N ARG A 400 -12.10 -23.96 16.16
CA ARG A 400 -12.63 -24.44 17.44
C ARG A 400 -11.60 -25.22 18.25
N LYS A 401 -10.76 -26.04 17.60
CA LYS A 401 -9.63 -26.75 18.24
C LYS A 401 -8.62 -25.79 18.87
N GLN A 402 -8.41 -24.62 18.27
CA GLN A 402 -7.46 -23.62 18.77
C GLN A 402 -8.02 -22.72 19.88
N VAL A 403 -9.32 -22.79 20.13
CA VAL A 403 -10.03 -22.03 21.19
C VAL A 403 -10.68 -22.98 22.20
N SER A 404 -10.18 -24.23 22.30
CA SER A 404 -10.60 -25.20 23.31
C SER A 404 -10.21 -24.72 24.74
N GLU A 405 -10.90 -25.23 25.76
CA GLU A 405 -10.64 -24.87 27.17
C GLU A 405 -9.19 -25.14 27.60
N ASP A 406 -8.54 -26.16 27.00
CA ASP A 406 -7.13 -26.49 27.25
C ASP A 406 -6.17 -25.42 26.70
N LYS A 407 -6.52 -24.80 25.56
CA LYS A 407 -5.67 -23.78 24.89
C LYS A 407 -6.01 -22.36 25.33
N VAL A 408 -7.26 -22.09 25.72
CA VAL A 408 -7.75 -20.79 26.19
C VAL A 408 -8.41 -20.96 27.56
N PRO A 409 -7.60 -21.07 28.61
CA PRO A 409 -8.11 -21.33 29.98
C PRO A 409 -8.92 -20.17 30.54
N GLN A 410 -8.78 -18.96 30.03
CA GLN A 410 -9.50 -17.80 30.51
C GLN A 410 -10.06 -16.93 29.37
N VAL A 411 -11.35 -16.60 29.49
CA VAL A 411 -12.05 -15.71 28.55
C VAL A 411 -12.74 -14.63 29.38
N ASP A 412 -12.33 -13.39 29.16
CA ASP A 412 -12.88 -12.22 29.83
C ASP A 412 -13.69 -11.36 28.86
N PHE A 413 -14.78 -10.79 29.36
CA PHE A 413 -15.68 -9.95 28.57
C PHE A 413 -15.67 -8.54 29.13
N THR A 414 -15.47 -7.56 28.23
CA THR A 414 -15.50 -6.14 28.58
C THR A 414 -16.57 -5.46 27.74
N GLN A 415 -17.51 -4.79 28.36
CA GLN A 415 -18.51 -3.97 27.70
C GLN A 415 -18.13 -2.49 27.80
N SER A 416 -18.08 -1.79 26.67
CA SER A 416 -17.83 -0.36 26.61
C SER A 416 -18.65 0.27 25.50
N ALA A 417 -19.49 1.27 25.84
CA ALA A 417 -20.27 2.06 24.88
C ALA A 417 -21.08 1.22 23.85
N GLY A 418 -21.65 0.09 24.29
CA GLY A 418 -22.45 -0.79 23.42
C GLY A 418 -21.65 -1.80 22.58
N ALA A 419 -20.34 -1.84 22.71
CA ALA A 419 -19.47 -2.84 22.10
C ALA A 419 -18.99 -3.87 23.16
N VAL A 420 -18.97 -5.15 22.78
CA VAL A 420 -18.40 -6.22 23.62
C VAL A 420 -17.03 -6.60 23.07
N THR A 421 -16.02 -6.50 23.93
CA THR A 421 -14.68 -7.01 23.64
C THR A 421 -14.46 -8.31 24.39
N ILE A 422 -14.11 -9.36 23.65
CA ILE A 422 -13.82 -10.70 24.16
C ILE A 422 -12.31 -10.82 24.23
N LEU A 423 -11.75 -10.91 25.44
CA LEU A 423 -10.31 -11.05 25.68
C LEU A 423 -10.00 -12.54 25.89
N LEU A 424 -9.16 -13.11 25.04
CA LEU A 424 -8.73 -14.50 25.12
C LEU A 424 -7.34 -14.57 25.74
N THR A 425 -7.22 -15.27 26.89
CA THR A 425 -5.92 -15.58 27.51
C THR A 425 -5.54 -17.01 27.16
N PHE A 426 -4.53 -17.18 26.33
CA PHE A 426 -4.05 -18.48 25.89
C PHE A 426 -3.15 -19.16 26.93
N ALA A 427 -3.10 -20.48 26.91
CA ALA A 427 -2.27 -21.26 27.84
C ALA A 427 -0.78 -20.94 27.66
N THR A 428 -0.32 -20.87 26.42
CA THR A 428 1.06 -20.53 26.05
C THR A 428 1.09 -19.43 24.96
N PRO A 429 2.21 -18.69 24.79
CA PRO A 429 2.41 -17.77 23.69
C PRO A 429 2.28 -18.46 22.31
N LEU A 430 2.69 -19.73 22.21
CA LEU A 430 2.65 -20.52 21.00
C LEU A 430 1.20 -20.79 20.54
N ASP A 431 0.31 -21.14 21.47
CA ASP A 431 -1.12 -21.33 21.19
C ASP A 431 -1.77 -20.03 20.69
N GLN A 432 -1.36 -18.88 21.24
CA GLN A 432 -1.85 -17.58 20.77
C GLN A 432 -1.40 -17.28 19.33
N HIS A 433 -0.15 -17.60 18.99
CA HIS A 433 0.36 -17.41 17.63
C HIS A 433 -0.31 -18.37 16.63
N ALA A 434 -0.54 -19.62 17.03
CA ALA A 434 -1.27 -20.60 16.22
C ALA A 434 -2.69 -20.10 15.90
N PHE A 435 -3.40 -19.59 16.89
CA PHE A 435 -4.73 -19.00 16.70
C PHE A 435 -4.70 -17.77 15.77
N ALA A 436 -3.74 -16.88 15.94
CA ALA A 436 -3.60 -15.68 15.11
C ALA A 436 -3.36 -16.03 13.63
N LEU A 437 -2.54 -17.05 13.35
CA LEU A 437 -2.28 -17.54 12.02
C LEU A 437 -3.52 -18.14 11.35
N LEU A 438 -4.24 -18.99 12.04
CA LEU A 438 -5.49 -19.58 11.55
C LEU A 438 -6.56 -18.52 11.32
N PHE A 439 -6.70 -17.57 12.24
CA PHE A 439 -7.65 -16.47 12.13
C PHE A 439 -7.36 -15.58 10.91
N ASN A 440 -6.10 -15.25 10.67
CA ASN A 440 -5.70 -14.42 9.53
C ASN A 440 -5.79 -15.15 8.18
N ARG A 441 -5.63 -16.48 8.15
CA ARG A 441 -5.58 -17.26 6.90
C ARG A 441 -6.93 -17.80 6.44
N THR A 442 -7.69 -18.40 7.36
CA THR A 442 -8.74 -19.31 6.90
C THR A 442 -10.10 -18.63 6.79
N ILE A 443 -10.55 -17.82 7.74
CA ILE A 443 -11.92 -17.28 7.68
C ILE A 443 -12.13 -16.08 8.65
N PRO A 444 -11.50 -14.94 8.44
CA PRO A 444 -11.73 -13.77 9.31
C PRO A 444 -13.20 -13.35 9.33
N GLU A 445 -13.88 -13.46 8.18
CA GLU A 445 -15.27 -13.03 8.04
C GLU A 445 -16.24 -13.98 8.75
N LYS A 446 -16.09 -15.30 8.62
CA LYS A 446 -16.99 -16.26 9.28
C LYS A 446 -16.86 -16.26 10.80
N VAL A 447 -15.64 -16.09 11.32
CA VAL A 447 -15.42 -15.95 12.77
C VAL A 447 -16.02 -14.64 13.27
N LYS A 448 -15.83 -13.56 12.55
CA LYS A 448 -16.41 -12.25 12.83
C LYS A 448 -17.94 -12.31 12.78
N GLU A 449 -18.50 -12.94 11.77
CA GLU A 449 -19.96 -13.14 11.64
C GLU A 449 -20.53 -13.96 12.78
N ALA A 450 -19.88 -15.07 13.16
CA ALA A 450 -20.32 -15.92 14.27
C ALA A 450 -20.37 -15.15 15.60
N VAL A 451 -19.33 -14.38 15.88
CA VAL A 451 -19.25 -13.54 17.08
C VAL A 451 -20.23 -12.37 17.02
N GLN A 452 -20.34 -11.70 15.87
CA GLN A 452 -21.28 -10.59 15.71
C GLN A 452 -22.75 -11.02 15.79
N LYS A 453 -23.07 -12.24 15.36
CA LYS A 453 -24.41 -12.80 15.44
C LYS A 453 -24.90 -12.99 16.89
N GLU A 454 -24.01 -13.39 17.80
CA GLU A 454 -24.35 -13.68 19.19
C GLU A 454 -24.15 -12.47 20.13
N PHE A 455 -23.16 -11.60 19.82
CA PHE A 455 -22.75 -10.47 20.67
C PHE A 455 -23.12 -9.09 20.10
N GLY A 456 -23.61 -9.02 18.85
CA GLY A 456 -23.95 -7.77 18.17
C GLY A 456 -22.85 -7.25 17.24
N ALA A 457 -23.22 -6.33 16.36
CA ALA A 457 -22.40 -5.87 15.22
C ALA A 457 -21.02 -5.26 15.59
N PHE A 458 -20.84 -4.82 16.85
CA PHE A 458 -19.62 -4.19 17.33
C PHE A 458 -18.73 -5.10 18.19
N ALA A 459 -19.02 -6.40 18.25
CA ALA A 459 -18.22 -7.35 19.03
C ALA A 459 -16.83 -7.57 18.41
N GLN A 460 -15.79 -7.58 19.26
CA GLN A 460 -14.39 -7.76 18.86
C GLN A 460 -13.74 -8.86 19.70
N ILE A 461 -12.88 -9.66 19.08
CA ILE A 461 -12.01 -10.62 19.75
C ILE A 461 -10.60 -10.05 19.82
N ARG A 462 -9.99 -10.08 21.00
CA ARG A 462 -8.59 -9.66 21.21
C ARG A 462 -7.84 -10.69 22.03
N PRO A 463 -6.63 -11.08 21.63
CA PRO A 463 -5.77 -11.90 22.49
C PRO A 463 -5.17 -11.05 23.63
N ALA A 464 -4.92 -11.67 24.76
CA ALA A 464 -4.25 -11.04 25.90
C ALA A 464 -2.76 -10.80 25.59
N ALA A 465 -2.16 -9.79 26.23
CA ALA A 465 -0.73 -9.49 26.05
C ALA A 465 0.19 -10.47 26.81
N THR A 466 -0.37 -11.28 27.70
CA THR A 466 0.36 -12.24 28.53
C THR A 466 -0.42 -13.56 28.53
N ALA A 467 0.26 -14.68 28.36
CA ALA A 467 -0.32 -16.00 28.41
C ALA A 467 -0.62 -16.43 29.86
N ALA A 468 -1.43 -17.47 30.07
CA ALA A 468 -1.83 -17.95 31.39
C ALA A 468 -0.65 -18.50 32.20
N ASN A 469 0.43 -18.93 31.55
CA ASN A 469 1.68 -19.36 32.17
C ASN A 469 2.54 -18.18 32.72
N GLY A 470 2.11 -16.92 32.51
CA GLY A 470 2.82 -15.71 32.95
C GLY A 470 3.85 -15.17 31.95
N GLU A 471 4.06 -15.82 30.82
CA GLU A 471 4.97 -15.39 29.78
C GLU A 471 4.33 -14.27 28.95
N LYS A 472 5.15 -13.24 28.63
CA LYS A 472 4.72 -12.21 27.67
C LYS A 472 4.73 -12.79 26.25
N VAL A 473 3.66 -12.51 25.52
CA VAL A 473 3.58 -12.88 24.11
C VAL A 473 4.51 -11.96 23.31
N THR A 474 5.63 -12.52 22.86
CA THR A 474 6.60 -11.82 21.99
C THR A 474 6.01 -11.66 20.60
N LYS A 475 6.46 -10.64 19.86
CA LYS A 475 6.07 -10.50 18.45
C LYS A 475 6.73 -11.63 17.65
N ILE A 476 6.01 -12.19 16.70
CA ILE A 476 6.50 -13.31 15.84
C ILE A 476 7.85 -12.98 15.18
N ARG A 477 8.14 -11.70 14.94
CA ARG A 477 9.46 -11.22 14.43
C ARG A 477 10.65 -11.49 15.37
N GLU A 478 10.40 -11.81 16.62
CA GLU A 478 11.39 -12.01 17.68
C GLU A 478 11.47 -13.49 18.11
N MET A 479 10.72 -14.39 17.42
CA MET A 479 10.72 -15.83 17.71
C MET A 479 11.96 -16.51 17.13
N THR A 480 12.43 -17.53 17.82
CA THR A 480 13.54 -18.38 17.38
C THR A 480 13.08 -19.39 16.30
N MET A 481 14.03 -19.97 15.57
CA MET A 481 13.76 -21.02 14.56
C MET A 481 13.11 -22.27 15.16
N ALA A 482 13.44 -22.60 16.41
CA ALA A 482 12.84 -23.74 17.11
C ALA A 482 11.35 -23.50 17.42
N GLU A 483 11.01 -22.32 17.94
CA GLU A 483 9.61 -21.92 18.21
C GLU A 483 8.79 -21.83 16.92
N LEU A 484 9.37 -21.33 15.81
CA LEU A 484 8.71 -21.28 14.51
C LEU A 484 8.49 -22.70 13.94
N ALA A 485 9.41 -23.61 14.13
CA ALA A 485 9.26 -25.01 13.69
C ALA A 485 8.18 -25.75 14.49
N GLU A 486 8.10 -25.49 15.82
CA GLU A 486 7.05 -26.03 16.69
C GLU A 486 5.68 -25.47 16.33
N LEU A 487 5.58 -24.17 16.05
CA LEU A 487 4.36 -23.52 15.56
C LEU A 487 3.92 -24.12 14.21
N SER A 488 4.86 -24.39 13.31
CA SER A 488 4.61 -25.07 12.03
C SER A 488 4.04 -26.47 12.22
N GLY A 489 4.56 -27.23 13.17
CA GLY A 489 4.07 -28.58 13.50
C GLY A 489 2.64 -28.59 14.06
N GLN A 490 2.27 -27.58 14.84
CA GLN A 490 0.91 -27.45 15.39
C GLN A 490 -0.16 -27.03 14.36
N LEU A 491 0.23 -26.35 13.30
CA LEU A 491 -0.69 -25.80 12.30
C LEU A 491 -1.13 -26.81 11.24
N LEU A 492 -0.47 -27.98 11.13
CA LEU A 492 -0.60 -28.83 9.92
C LEU A 492 -0.72 -30.31 10.19
N GLU A 493 -1.91 -30.82 10.04
CA GLU A 493 -2.16 -32.23 9.71
C GLU A 493 -2.01 -32.53 8.20
N GLU A 494 -1.97 -31.52 7.31
CA GLU A 494 -1.99 -31.76 5.85
C GLU A 494 -0.80 -31.24 5.03
N LYS A 495 -0.01 -30.29 5.49
CA LYS A 495 1.27 -29.88 4.86
C LYS A 495 2.11 -28.96 5.78
N PRO A 496 3.27 -29.40 6.26
CA PRO A 496 4.14 -28.57 7.09
C PRO A 496 4.70 -27.39 6.28
N LEU A 497 4.43 -26.15 6.74
CA LEU A 497 5.14 -24.97 6.29
C LEU A 497 6.50 -24.93 6.98
N SER A 498 7.55 -24.53 6.25
CA SER A 498 8.85 -24.29 6.86
C SER A 498 8.81 -23.06 7.76
N ALA A 499 9.69 -23.01 8.75
CA ALA A 499 9.82 -21.85 9.63
C ALA A 499 10.09 -20.54 8.86
N GLU A 500 10.80 -20.64 7.74
CA GLU A 500 11.07 -19.50 6.83
C GLU A 500 9.81 -19.03 6.13
N GLU A 501 8.95 -19.90 5.66
CA GLU A 501 7.66 -19.56 5.04
C GLU A 501 6.69 -18.92 6.04
N ILE A 502 6.67 -19.39 7.29
CA ILE A 502 5.87 -18.79 8.36
C ILE A 502 6.37 -17.37 8.68
N ALA A 503 7.69 -17.17 8.80
CA ALA A 503 8.28 -15.87 9.07
C ALA A 503 8.05 -14.88 7.91
N GLU A 504 8.15 -15.34 6.66
CA GLU A 504 7.94 -14.52 5.47
C GLU A 504 6.47 -14.07 5.34
N GLU A 505 5.53 -14.97 5.61
CA GLU A 505 4.09 -14.69 5.53
C GLU A 505 3.60 -13.73 6.62
N LEU A 506 4.27 -13.69 7.76
CA LEU A 506 3.98 -12.80 8.88
C LEU A 506 4.77 -11.48 8.81
N GLY A 507 5.53 -11.26 7.71
CA GLY A 507 6.32 -10.05 7.47
C GLY A 507 7.51 -9.91 8.44
N GLY A 508 8.00 -11.02 9.01
CA GLY A 508 9.17 -11.13 9.87
C GLY A 508 10.43 -11.57 9.10
N LYS A 509 11.60 -11.31 9.69
CA LYS A 509 12.86 -11.94 9.29
C LYS A 509 13.26 -12.89 10.41
N VAL A 510 13.67 -14.09 10.04
CA VAL A 510 14.23 -15.06 11.01
C VAL A 510 15.52 -14.48 11.57
N ALA A 511 15.61 -14.38 12.90
CA ALA A 511 16.87 -14.04 13.56
C ALA A 511 17.86 -15.21 13.34
N LYS A 512 19.01 -14.93 12.75
CA LYS A 512 20.11 -15.89 12.70
C LYS A 512 20.74 -15.92 14.11
N GLU A 513 20.82 -17.12 14.72
CA GLU A 513 21.67 -17.36 15.88
C GLU A 513 23.16 -17.15 15.53
#